data_f082335ffd7f90c5ac42d2b147a5977c
#
_entry.id   f082335ffd7f90c5ac42d2b147a5977c
#
_cell.length_a   1.000
_cell.length_b   1.000
_cell.length_c   1.000
_cell.angle_alpha   90.00
_cell.angle_beta   90.00
_cell.angle_gamma   90.00
#
_symmetry.space_group_name_H-M   'P 1'
#
loop_
_entity.id
_entity.type
_entity.pdbx_description
1 polymer ?
#
loop_
_entity_poly.entity_id
_entity_poly.type
_entity_poly.pdbx_seq_one_letter_code
_entity_poly.pdbx_strand_id
1 'polypeptide(L)'
;MLVEAVKRLLGLKKKTGIKLIVSCEKLEKRVALLENNRLEEYTIERETDRNIVGSIYKGKVRNIEPGIKAMFVDIGFEKNAFLQFWDAIPAALDSGIETINREGGNKKKAPRITHKDVPNIYPVGSDVLVQVKKGPISNKGPRITTDISLAGRYLVLMPFNDQFGISRKIEDPKERDRLRTILRELDVPEGM
;
A
#
# COMPACT_ATOMS: atom_id res chain seq x y z
N MET A 1 9.73 40.96 10.34
CA MET A 1 8.64 41.96 10.43
C MET A 1 8.73 43.03 9.35
N LEU A 2 9.84 43.77 9.21
CA LEU A 2 9.96 44.87 8.21
C LEU A 2 9.76 44.41 6.75
N VAL A 3 10.32 43.28 6.36
CA VAL A 3 10.22 42.71 5.01
C VAL A 3 8.78 42.25 4.66
N GLU A 4 8.02 41.79 5.63
CA GLU A 4 6.61 41.44 5.41
C GLU A 4 5.71 42.67 5.29
N ALA A 5 6.01 43.73 6.04
CA ALA A 5 5.31 45.01 5.92
C ALA A 5 5.55 45.66 4.56
N VAL A 6 6.77 45.65 4.04
CA VAL A 6 7.13 46.17 2.71
C VAL A 6 6.44 45.36 1.58
N LYS A 7 6.40 44.04 1.67
CA LYS A 7 5.69 43.19 0.71
C LYS A 7 4.19 43.44 0.68
N ARG A 8 3.60 43.76 1.83
CA ARG A 8 2.17 44.10 1.97
C ARG A 8 1.85 45.47 1.36
N LEU A 9 2.77 46.43 1.52
CA LEU A 9 2.67 47.77 0.95
C LEU A 9 2.79 47.75 -0.59
N LEU A 10 3.61 46.88 -1.14
CA LEU A 10 3.83 46.71 -2.58
C LEU A 10 2.78 45.82 -3.28
N GLY A 11 1.70 45.41 -2.58
CA GLY A 11 0.64 44.60 -3.16
C GLY A 11 1.10 43.21 -3.67
N LEU A 12 2.28 42.74 -3.24
CA LEU A 12 2.78 41.43 -3.61
C LEU A 12 1.94 40.36 -2.89
N LYS A 13 0.97 39.79 -3.60
CA LYS A 13 0.18 38.64 -3.11
C LYS A 13 1.14 37.53 -2.70
N LYS A 14 1.07 37.06 -1.46
CA LYS A 14 1.71 35.81 -1.05
C LYS A 14 1.31 34.76 -2.08
N LYS A 15 2.26 34.15 -2.77
CA LYS A 15 1.99 32.96 -3.59
C LYS A 15 1.58 31.85 -2.61
N THR A 16 0.28 31.76 -2.36
CA THR A 16 -0.34 30.66 -1.65
C THR A 16 -0.42 29.50 -2.63
N GLY A 17 0.01 28.33 -2.23
CA GLY A 17 -0.04 27.15 -3.09
C GLY A 17 0.86 26.04 -2.58
N ILE A 18 0.68 24.88 -3.19
CA ILE A 18 1.50 23.70 -2.94
C ILE A 18 2.79 23.81 -3.75
N LYS A 19 3.94 23.61 -3.11
CA LYS A 19 5.25 23.53 -3.76
C LYS A 19 5.91 22.21 -3.37
N LEU A 20 6.40 21.52 -4.38
CA LEU A 20 7.25 20.35 -4.21
C LEU A 20 8.70 20.78 -4.53
N ILE A 21 9.58 20.66 -3.54
CA ILE A 21 11.01 20.91 -3.70
C ILE A 21 11.71 19.57 -3.69
N VAL A 22 12.46 19.29 -4.76
CA VAL A 22 13.22 18.06 -4.91
C VAL A 22 14.70 18.42 -5.07
N SER A 23 15.54 17.85 -4.19
CA SER A 23 16.99 17.89 -4.31
C SER A 23 17.51 16.48 -4.55
N CYS A 24 18.25 16.29 -5.65
CA CYS A 24 18.86 15.01 -5.98
C CYS A 24 20.37 15.17 -5.93
N GLU A 25 21.00 14.53 -4.99
CA GLU A 25 22.46 14.45 -4.84
C GLU A 25 22.92 13.01 -5.05
N LYS A 26 24.24 12.81 -5.20
CA LYS A 26 24.80 11.48 -5.49
C LYS A 26 24.46 10.42 -4.42
N LEU A 27 24.38 10.82 -3.15
CA LEU A 27 24.19 9.91 -2.02
C LEU A 27 22.79 9.95 -1.42
N GLU A 28 22.02 10.99 -1.72
CA GLU A 28 20.68 11.12 -1.15
C GLU A 28 19.74 11.95 -2.04
N LYS A 29 18.46 11.64 -1.96
CA LYS A 29 17.37 12.42 -2.54
C LYS A 29 16.53 12.98 -1.41
N ARG A 30 16.18 14.25 -1.51
CA ARG A 30 15.35 14.95 -0.52
C ARG A 30 14.12 15.49 -1.22
N VAL A 31 12.96 15.25 -0.64
CA VAL A 31 11.68 15.77 -1.13
C VAL A 31 11.01 16.52 0.01
N ALA A 32 10.64 17.76 -0.24
CA ALA A 32 9.90 18.59 0.70
C ALA A 32 8.62 19.11 0.06
N LEU A 33 7.48 18.85 0.71
CA LEU A 33 6.19 19.39 0.36
C LEU A 33 5.91 20.62 1.23
N LEU A 34 5.72 21.77 0.60
CA LEU A 34 5.35 23.00 1.28
C LEU A 34 3.94 23.40 0.88
N GLU A 35 3.10 23.69 1.86
CA GLU A 35 1.81 24.33 1.67
C GLU A 35 1.86 25.75 2.26
N ASN A 36 1.56 26.74 1.46
CA ASN A 36 1.61 28.17 1.86
C ASN A 36 2.97 28.59 2.46
N ASN A 37 4.08 28.03 1.95
CA ASN A 37 5.46 28.18 2.45
C ASN A 37 5.70 27.56 3.84
N ARG A 38 4.82 26.71 4.32
CA ARG A 38 5.02 25.90 5.53
C ARG A 38 5.41 24.48 5.09
N LEU A 39 6.39 23.89 5.74
CA LEU A 39 6.78 22.51 5.52
C LEU A 39 5.70 21.59 6.09
N GLU A 40 5.07 20.80 5.23
CA GLU A 40 4.04 19.83 5.60
C GLU A 40 4.58 18.39 5.60
N GLU A 41 5.46 18.08 4.65
CA GLU A 41 6.05 16.75 4.55
C GLU A 41 7.50 16.85 4.10
N TYR A 42 8.36 15.99 4.66
CA TYR A 42 9.76 15.92 4.31
C TYR A 42 10.24 14.47 4.29
N THR A 43 10.82 14.07 3.18
CA THR A 43 11.35 12.71 2.99
C THR A 43 12.81 12.78 2.56
N ILE A 44 13.66 11.96 3.16
CA ILE A 44 15.03 11.71 2.72
C ILE A 44 15.14 10.25 2.32
N GLU A 45 15.67 10.00 1.15
CA GLU A 45 16.02 8.68 0.66
C GLU A 45 17.52 8.63 0.39
N ARG A 46 18.24 7.73 1.05
CA ARG A 46 19.68 7.52 0.86
C ARG A 46 19.90 6.24 0.08
N GLU A 47 20.94 6.22 -0.73
CA GLU A 47 21.30 5.04 -1.53
C GLU A 47 21.64 3.83 -0.64
N THR A 48 22.15 4.07 0.57
CA THR A 48 22.44 3.04 1.58
C THR A 48 21.18 2.50 2.29
N ASP A 49 20.12 3.30 2.36
CA ASP A 49 18.88 2.96 3.05
C ASP A 49 17.87 2.44 2.04
N ARG A 50 18.11 1.25 1.48
CA ARG A 50 17.15 0.59 0.58
C ARG A 50 15.89 0.22 1.37
N ASN A 51 15.02 1.20 1.52
CA ASN A 51 13.67 0.91 2.01
C ASN A 51 12.90 0.15 0.93
N ILE A 52 12.84 -1.16 1.08
CA ILE A 52 12.12 -2.05 0.15
C ILE A 52 10.66 -2.24 0.55
N VAL A 53 10.21 -1.64 1.66
CA VAL A 53 8.81 -1.74 2.10
C VAL A 53 7.89 -1.12 1.06
N GLY A 54 6.84 -1.86 0.69
CA GLY A 54 5.92 -1.46 -0.39
C GLY A 54 6.35 -1.89 -1.79
N SER A 55 7.61 -2.30 -2.00
CA SER A 55 8.07 -2.80 -3.30
C SER A 55 7.43 -4.14 -3.63
N ILE A 56 7.17 -4.34 -4.93
CA ILE A 56 6.52 -5.53 -5.46
C ILE A 56 7.55 -6.36 -6.24
N TYR A 57 7.55 -7.66 -5.99
CA TYR A 57 8.46 -8.61 -6.61
C TYR A 57 7.72 -9.80 -7.18
N LYS A 58 8.21 -10.33 -8.30
CA LYS A 58 7.91 -11.67 -8.75
C LYS A 58 8.89 -12.61 -8.06
N GLY A 59 8.42 -13.39 -7.09
CA GLY A 59 9.24 -14.33 -6.34
C GLY A 59 9.00 -15.78 -6.76
N LYS A 60 9.85 -16.67 -6.28
CA LYS A 60 9.72 -18.11 -6.45
C LYS A 60 9.65 -18.82 -5.11
N VAL A 61 8.64 -19.64 -4.89
CA VAL A 61 8.49 -20.44 -3.67
C VAL A 61 9.63 -21.45 -3.55
N ARG A 62 10.43 -21.35 -2.49
CA ARG A 62 11.60 -22.23 -2.26
C ARG A 62 11.31 -23.32 -1.26
N ASN A 63 10.55 -23.00 -0.21
CA ASN A 63 10.23 -23.97 0.83
C ASN A 63 8.88 -23.63 1.46
N ILE A 64 8.18 -24.66 1.93
CA ILE A 64 6.90 -24.57 2.65
C ILE A 64 7.07 -25.26 4.00
N GLU A 65 6.74 -24.54 5.08
CA GLU A 65 6.85 -25.00 6.44
C GLU A 65 5.46 -25.02 7.13
N PRO A 66 4.73 -26.14 7.00
CA PRO A 66 3.37 -26.23 7.54
C PRO A 66 3.30 -26.05 9.06
N GLY A 67 4.36 -26.46 9.78
CA GLY A 67 4.45 -26.36 11.23
C GLY A 67 4.34 -24.93 11.77
N ILE A 68 4.90 -23.96 11.03
CA ILE A 68 4.82 -22.54 11.34
C ILE A 68 3.83 -21.81 10.45
N LYS A 69 3.09 -22.52 9.60
CA LYS A 69 2.08 -21.99 8.65
C LYS A 69 2.67 -20.86 7.79
N ALA A 70 3.82 -21.11 7.19
CA ALA A 70 4.55 -20.15 6.38
C ALA A 70 5.26 -20.80 5.21
N MET A 71 5.68 -19.99 4.25
CA MET A 71 6.55 -20.37 3.16
C MET A 71 7.69 -19.35 2.98
N PHE A 72 8.77 -19.80 2.39
CA PHE A 72 9.91 -18.99 2.05
C PHE A 72 9.97 -18.77 0.55
N VAL A 73 10.07 -17.51 0.15
CA VAL A 73 10.01 -17.06 -1.23
C VAL A 73 11.31 -16.33 -1.57
N ASP A 74 11.96 -16.77 -2.63
CA ASP A 74 13.12 -16.08 -3.20
C ASP A 74 12.62 -14.88 -4.03
N ILE A 75 13.01 -13.69 -3.64
CA ILE A 75 12.70 -12.44 -4.33
C ILE A 75 13.98 -11.72 -4.81
N GLY A 76 15.10 -12.45 -4.92
CA GLY A 76 16.39 -11.95 -5.40
C GLY A 76 17.25 -11.30 -4.30
N PHE A 77 16.96 -11.54 -3.03
CA PHE A 77 17.80 -11.12 -1.90
C PHE A 77 18.62 -12.30 -1.36
N GLU A 78 19.68 -11.98 -0.61
CA GLU A 78 20.52 -13.00 0.02
C GLU A 78 19.72 -14.00 0.87
N LYS A 79 18.68 -13.52 1.54
CA LYS A 79 17.77 -14.31 2.36
C LYS A 79 16.37 -14.35 1.78
N ASN A 80 15.79 -15.55 1.74
CA ASN A 80 14.43 -15.75 1.29
C ASN A 80 13.46 -14.93 2.14
N ALA A 81 12.47 -14.34 1.48
CA ALA A 81 11.40 -13.62 2.11
C ALA A 81 10.42 -14.57 2.82
N PHE A 82 9.84 -14.11 3.91
CA PHE A 82 8.91 -14.87 4.75
C PHE A 82 7.46 -14.50 4.41
N LEU A 83 6.67 -15.49 3.97
CA LEU A 83 5.26 -15.36 3.63
C LEU A 83 4.43 -16.26 4.52
N GLN A 84 3.66 -15.66 5.42
CA GLN A 84 2.72 -16.41 6.27
C GLN A 84 1.51 -16.84 5.46
N PHE A 85 0.90 -17.98 5.78
CA PHE A 85 -0.25 -18.50 5.03
C PHE A 85 -1.44 -17.54 4.97
N TRP A 86 -1.68 -16.78 6.03
CA TRP A 86 -2.74 -15.75 6.02
C TRP A 86 -2.37 -14.49 5.25
N ASP A 87 -1.09 -14.24 5.00
CA ASP A 87 -0.61 -13.18 4.11
C ASP A 87 -0.54 -13.66 2.64
N ALA A 88 -0.75 -14.98 2.40
CA ALA A 88 -0.77 -15.61 1.07
C ALA A 88 -2.20 -15.80 0.51
N ILE A 89 -3.21 -15.45 1.26
CA ILE A 89 -4.61 -15.47 0.85
C ILE A 89 -5.07 -14.01 0.87
N PRO A 90 -5.77 -13.52 -0.18
CA PRO A 90 -6.34 -12.18 -0.13
C PRO A 90 -7.16 -12.04 1.14
N ALA A 91 -6.74 -11.20 2.04
CA ALA A 91 -7.46 -10.95 3.27
C ALA A 91 -8.80 -10.32 2.91
N ALA A 92 -9.90 -10.90 3.38
CA ALA A 92 -11.09 -10.11 3.58
C ALA A 92 -10.67 -8.89 4.39
N LEU A 93 -10.91 -7.68 3.88
CA LEU A 93 -10.45 -6.40 4.41
C LEU A 93 -10.71 -6.28 5.92
N ASP A 94 -9.75 -6.67 6.74
CA ASP A 94 -9.92 -6.74 8.21
C ASP A 94 -9.13 -5.65 8.93
N SER A 95 -8.79 -4.56 8.37
CA SER A 95 -8.07 -3.57 9.17
C SER A 95 -8.38 -2.12 8.79
N GLY A 96 -9.37 -1.57 9.47
CA GLY A 96 -9.62 -0.14 9.44
C GLY A 96 -10.45 0.36 8.25
N ILE A 97 -11.03 -0.53 7.45
CA ILE A 97 -11.85 -0.22 6.28
C ILE A 97 -13.24 -0.83 6.46
N GLU A 98 -14.29 -0.07 6.19
CA GLU A 98 -15.65 -0.56 6.11
C GLU A 98 -15.88 -1.16 4.72
N THR A 99 -16.16 -2.46 4.67
CA THR A 99 -16.44 -3.17 3.42
C THR A 99 -17.82 -2.82 2.88
N ILE A 100 -17.90 -2.47 1.60
CA ILE A 100 -19.16 -2.20 0.89
C ILE A 100 -19.41 -3.36 -0.07
N ASN A 101 -20.55 -4.06 0.14
CA ASN A 101 -21.01 -5.07 -0.80
C ASN A 101 -21.73 -4.38 -1.97
N ARG A 102 -21.37 -4.68 -3.20
CA ARG A 102 -22.20 -4.34 -4.38
C ARG A 102 -23.46 -5.19 -4.36
N GLU A 103 -24.60 -4.57 -4.20
CA GLU A 103 -25.90 -5.23 -4.40
C GLU A 103 -26.05 -5.51 -5.90
N GLY A 104 -26.21 -6.78 -6.27
CA GLY A 104 -26.59 -7.17 -7.63
C GLY A 104 -25.89 -8.37 -8.24
N GLY A 105 -24.86 -8.90 -7.62
CA GLY A 105 -24.22 -10.11 -8.11
C GLY A 105 -24.72 -11.35 -7.37
N ASN A 106 -25.51 -12.19 -8.01
CA ASN A 106 -25.78 -13.58 -7.57
C ASN A 106 -24.48 -14.42 -7.78
N LYS A 107 -23.35 -13.91 -7.26
CA LYS A 107 -22.09 -14.64 -7.30
C LYS A 107 -22.24 -15.81 -6.34
N LYS A 108 -22.30 -17.03 -6.87
CA LYS A 108 -22.06 -18.25 -6.09
C LYS A 108 -20.86 -17.97 -5.23
N LYS A 109 -21.01 -18.06 -3.89
CA LYS A 109 -19.90 -17.87 -2.94
C LYS A 109 -18.74 -18.72 -3.43
N ALA A 110 -17.68 -18.08 -3.90
CA ALA A 110 -16.45 -18.79 -4.25
C ALA A 110 -16.03 -19.65 -3.04
N PRO A 111 -15.52 -20.85 -3.24
CA PRO A 111 -15.09 -21.71 -2.15
C PRO A 111 -14.11 -20.92 -1.28
N ARG A 112 -14.36 -20.89 0.03
CA ARG A 112 -13.48 -20.20 0.97
C ARG A 112 -12.12 -20.88 0.96
N ILE A 113 -11.13 -20.22 0.36
CA ILE A 113 -9.72 -20.63 0.45
C ILE A 113 -9.30 -20.54 1.93
N THR A 114 -8.72 -21.58 2.43
CA THR A 114 -8.25 -21.69 3.82
C THR A 114 -6.72 -21.80 3.85
N HIS A 115 -6.12 -21.60 5.02
CA HIS A 115 -4.67 -21.75 5.19
C HIS A 115 -4.15 -23.14 4.81
N LYS A 116 -5.03 -24.18 4.81
CA LYS A 116 -4.69 -25.56 4.42
C LYS A 116 -4.48 -25.69 2.90
N ASP A 117 -5.09 -24.80 2.13
CA ASP A 117 -5.06 -24.83 0.68
C ASP A 117 -3.82 -24.13 0.12
N VAL A 118 -3.15 -23.30 0.93
CA VAL A 118 -2.00 -22.48 0.52
C VAL A 118 -0.86 -23.32 -0.11
N PRO A 119 -0.44 -24.47 0.43
CA PRO A 119 0.58 -25.30 -0.19
C PRO A 119 0.19 -25.84 -1.57
N ASN A 120 -1.09 -26.03 -1.82
CA ASN A 120 -1.60 -26.51 -3.11
C ASN A 120 -1.70 -25.37 -4.12
N ILE A 121 -2.02 -24.15 -3.66
CA ILE A 121 -2.09 -22.94 -4.50
C ILE A 121 -0.70 -22.49 -4.93
N TYR A 122 0.24 -22.53 -4.00
CA TYR A 122 1.64 -22.10 -4.19
C TYR A 122 2.62 -23.26 -3.91
N PRO A 123 2.69 -24.26 -4.79
CA PRO A 123 3.65 -25.36 -4.61
C PRO A 123 5.10 -24.87 -4.72
N VAL A 124 6.03 -25.64 -4.15
CA VAL A 124 7.46 -25.34 -4.27
C VAL A 124 7.86 -25.24 -5.74
N GLY A 125 8.59 -24.18 -6.09
CA GLY A 125 9.01 -23.88 -7.46
C GLY A 125 8.03 -23.01 -8.23
N SER A 126 6.82 -22.75 -7.73
CA SER A 126 5.86 -21.83 -8.38
C SER A 126 6.30 -20.37 -8.25
N ASP A 127 5.88 -19.57 -9.23
CA ASP A 127 6.05 -18.12 -9.20
C ASP A 127 4.90 -17.49 -8.39
N VAL A 128 5.21 -16.45 -7.64
CA VAL A 128 4.24 -15.71 -6.84
C VAL A 128 4.54 -14.21 -6.89
N LEU A 129 3.51 -13.40 -7.08
CA LEU A 129 3.62 -11.94 -7.00
C LEU A 129 3.41 -11.50 -5.55
N VAL A 130 4.36 -10.74 -5.01
CA VAL A 130 4.38 -10.38 -3.59
C VAL A 130 4.80 -8.94 -3.37
N GLN A 131 4.26 -8.34 -2.31
CA GLN A 131 4.64 -7.02 -1.83
C GLN A 131 5.34 -7.11 -0.48
N VAL A 132 6.37 -6.31 -0.27
CA VAL A 132 7.10 -6.28 1.00
C VAL A 132 6.30 -5.49 2.04
N LYS A 133 5.92 -6.15 3.13
CA LYS A 133 5.28 -5.53 4.30
C LYS A 133 6.28 -4.97 5.32
N LYS A 134 7.38 -5.69 5.52
CA LYS A 134 8.45 -5.29 6.43
C LYS A 134 9.80 -5.64 5.84
N GLY A 135 10.74 -4.71 5.96
CA GLY A 135 12.13 -4.92 5.55
C GLY A 135 12.81 -6.05 6.32
N PRO A 136 13.97 -6.52 5.84
CA PRO A 136 14.76 -7.52 6.54
C PRO A 136 15.22 -6.97 7.90
N ILE A 137 15.24 -7.84 8.91
CA ILE A 137 15.69 -7.47 10.27
C ILE A 137 16.75 -8.47 10.69
N SER A 138 17.96 -7.97 10.94
CA SER A 138 19.09 -8.80 11.36
C SER A 138 19.28 -10.00 10.40
N ASN A 139 19.16 -11.21 10.92
CA ASN A 139 19.35 -12.45 10.18
C ASN A 139 18.08 -13.00 9.50
N LYS A 140 16.96 -12.24 9.50
CA LYS A 140 15.69 -12.66 8.91
C LYS A 140 15.45 -11.93 7.60
N GLY A 141 14.98 -12.66 6.58
CA GLY A 141 14.52 -12.09 5.33
C GLY A 141 13.30 -11.18 5.50
N PRO A 142 12.95 -10.39 4.48
CA PRO A 142 11.80 -9.49 4.53
C PRO A 142 10.49 -10.27 4.69
N ARG A 143 9.49 -9.65 5.33
CA ARG A 143 8.13 -10.18 5.39
C ARG A 143 7.33 -9.66 4.21
N ILE A 144 6.63 -10.55 3.54
CA ILE A 144 5.89 -10.27 2.32
C ILE A 144 4.43 -10.71 2.40
N THR A 145 3.62 -10.26 1.45
CA THR A 145 2.20 -10.62 1.28
C THR A 145 1.86 -10.74 -0.20
N THR A 146 0.85 -11.54 -0.53
CA THR A 146 0.23 -11.55 -1.87
C THR A 146 -0.88 -10.50 -2.00
N ASP A 147 -1.31 -9.93 -0.88
CA ASP A 147 -2.30 -8.86 -0.84
C ASP A 147 -1.62 -7.53 -1.20
N ILE A 148 -1.62 -7.26 -2.50
CA ILE A 148 -0.93 -6.08 -3.05
C ILE A 148 -1.79 -4.86 -2.84
N SER A 149 -1.18 -3.78 -2.34
CA SER A 149 -1.84 -2.49 -2.16
C SER A 149 -1.01 -1.36 -2.73
N LEU A 150 -1.61 -0.57 -3.60
CA LEU A 150 -1.00 0.59 -4.24
C LEU A 150 -1.66 1.85 -3.67
N ALA A 151 -0.98 2.49 -2.74
CA ALA A 151 -1.48 3.67 -2.06
C ALA A 151 -1.27 4.92 -2.92
N GLY A 152 -2.37 5.58 -3.28
CA GLY A 152 -2.38 6.95 -3.78
C GLY A 152 -2.71 7.94 -2.67
N ARG A 153 -2.88 9.21 -3.03
CA ARG A 153 -3.18 10.28 -2.05
C ARG A 153 -4.54 10.11 -1.37
N TYR A 154 -5.55 9.70 -2.11
CA TYR A 154 -6.94 9.59 -1.63
C TYR A 154 -7.53 8.20 -1.79
N LEU A 155 -6.93 7.35 -2.60
CA LEU A 155 -7.39 6.02 -2.94
C LEU A 155 -6.27 5.02 -2.71
N VAL A 156 -6.67 3.81 -2.36
CA VAL A 156 -5.78 2.64 -2.36
C VAL A 156 -6.35 1.66 -3.36
N LEU A 157 -5.55 1.29 -4.37
CA LEU A 157 -5.90 0.24 -5.30
C LEU A 157 -5.38 -1.09 -4.74
N MET A 158 -6.26 -2.07 -4.67
CA MET A 158 -5.94 -3.43 -4.24
C MET A 158 -6.25 -4.42 -5.37
N PRO A 159 -5.29 -4.66 -6.28
CA PRO A 159 -5.50 -5.60 -7.38
C PRO A 159 -5.87 -6.99 -6.86
N PHE A 160 -6.71 -7.70 -7.59
CA PHE A 160 -7.20 -9.04 -7.23
C PHE A 160 -8.14 -9.08 -6.01
N ASN A 161 -8.62 -7.92 -5.57
CA ASN A 161 -9.58 -7.82 -4.48
C ASN A 161 -10.87 -7.18 -4.98
N ASP A 162 -11.97 -7.91 -4.95
CA ASP A 162 -13.30 -7.45 -5.42
C ASP A 162 -14.03 -6.58 -4.37
N GLN A 163 -13.38 -6.23 -3.28
CA GLN A 163 -14.00 -5.50 -2.18
C GLN A 163 -13.71 -4.01 -2.25
N PHE A 164 -14.73 -3.22 -2.01
CA PHE A 164 -14.62 -1.78 -1.84
C PHE A 164 -14.70 -1.42 -0.36
N GLY A 165 -13.95 -0.42 0.04
CA GLY A 165 -13.97 0.02 1.41
C GLY A 165 -13.76 1.51 1.58
N ILE A 166 -14.29 2.05 2.68
CA ILE A 166 -14.09 3.43 3.09
C ILE A 166 -13.25 3.44 4.36
N SER A 167 -12.22 4.29 4.39
CA SER A 167 -11.36 4.43 5.56
C SER A 167 -12.17 4.78 6.81
N ARG A 168 -11.90 4.09 7.93
CA ARG A 168 -12.48 4.42 9.24
C ARG A 168 -12.03 5.78 9.77
N LYS A 169 -10.97 6.37 9.21
CA LYS A 169 -10.51 7.73 9.55
C LYS A 169 -11.48 8.82 9.09
N ILE A 170 -12.39 8.51 8.16
CA ILE A 170 -13.46 9.42 7.76
C ILE A 170 -14.59 9.26 8.77
N GLU A 171 -14.69 10.17 9.72
CA GLU A 171 -15.63 10.08 10.85
C GLU A 171 -17.02 10.62 10.52
N ASP A 172 -17.13 11.59 9.60
CA ASP A 172 -18.41 12.21 9.23
C ASP A 172 -19.36 11.22 8.54
N PRO A 173 -20.52 10.90 9.14
CA PRO A 173 -21.47 9.96 8.57
C PRO A 173 -22.01 10.38 7.20
N LYS A 174 -22.25 11.68 7.00
CA LYS A 174 -22.77 12.22 5.73
C LYS A 174 -21.76 12.03 4.60
N GLU A 175 -20.48 12.26 4.89
CA GLU A 175 -19.41 12.06 3.92
C GLU A 175 -19.22 10.56 3.63
N ARG A 176 -19.35 9.69 4.63
CA ARG A 176 -19.33 8.23 4.42
C ARG A 176 -20.46 7.77 3.52
N ASP A 177 -21.69 8.29 3.72
CA ASP A 177 -22.84 7.93 2.89
C ASP A 177 -22.67 8.44 1.45
N ARG A 178 -22.15 9.65 1.27
CA ARG A 178 -21.80 10.18 -0.04
C ARG A 178 -20.79 9.30 -0.77
N LEU A 179 -19.72 8.91 -0.09
CA LEU A 179 -18.69 8.02 -0.65
C LEU A 179 -19.21 6.62 -0.98
N ARG A 180 -20.12 6.06 -0.16
CA ARG A 180 -20.79 4.78 -0.46
C ARG A 180 -21.58 4.85 -1.75
N THR A 181 -22.31 5.93 -1.95
CA THR A 181 -23.08 6.14 -3.18
C THR A 181 -22.15 6.19 -4.39
N ILE A 182 -21.10 7.00 -4.34
CA ILE A 182 -20.10 7.08 -5.42
C ILE A 182 -19.48 5.71 -5.72
N LEU A 183 -19.05 4.97 -4.69
CA LEU A 183 -18.42 3.66 -4.87
C LEU A 183 -19.36 2.60 -5.48
N ARG A 184 -20.67 2.69 -5.22
CA ARG A 184 -21.67 1.79 -5.83
C ARG A 184 -21.89 2.10 -7.32
N GLU A 185 -21.82 3.37 -7.68
CA GLU A 185 -22.01 3.85 -9.07
C GLU A 185 -20.74 3.70 -9.92
N LEU A 186 -19.59 3.52 -9.29
CA LEU A 186 -18.31 3.43 -9.98
C LEU A 186 -18.23 2.11 -10.77
N ASP A 187 -18.06 2.21 -12.08
CA ASP A 187 -17.78 1.06 -12.92
C ASP A 187 -16.29 0.74 -12.88
N VAL A 188 -15.94 -0.23 -12.01
CA VAL A 188 -14.55 -0.67 -11.82
C VAL A 188 -14.41 -2.04 -12.47
N PRO A 189 -13.37 -2.27 -13.29
CA PRO A 189 -13.11 -3.57 -13.90
C PRO A 189 -13.02 -4.69 -12.88
N GLU A 190 -13.37 -5.90 -13.27
CA GLU A 190 -13.28 -7.09 -12.43
C GLU A 190 -11.82 -7.35 -12.01
N GLY A 191 -11.57 -7.58 -10.73
CA GLY A 191 -10.24 -7.80 -10.17
C GLY A 191 -9.47 -6.52 -9.78
N MET A 192 -10.16 -5.38 -9.72
CA MET A 192 -9.60 -4.12 -9.23
C MET A 192 -10.40 -3.58 -8.05
#